data_c32601632897206f09e9fce1375fba48
#
_entry.id   c32601632897206f09e9fce1375fba48
#
_cell.length_a   1.000
_cell.length_b   1.000
_cell.length_c   1.000
_cell.angle_alpha   90.00
_cell.angle_beta   90.00
_cell.angle_gamma   90.00
#
_symmetry.space_group_name_H-M   'P 1'
#
loop_
_entity.id
_entity.type
_entity.pdbx_description
1 polymer ?
#
loop_
_entity_poly.entity_id
_entity_poly.type
_entity_poly.pdbx_seq_one_letter_code
_entity_poly.pdbx_strand_id
1 'polypeptide(L)'
;MEFLPVAPDHDVLDCRLPSRQTAPVVVASPHSGSVYPAAFLAQAAVSLAALRRAEDAFVDELFATAPALGMPFLAARFPRSYVDANRESYELDPGMFEGPLPRPLNHRTTRVAAGLGMIPRVAASGEAIYRGRVPSAEIEQRLETCWRPYHTALSMLIEQTHRMFGSALLVDAHSMPSSASGMGLRERDHRVDIVLGDNHGESCAADLVDCAERWLSARGLRVQRNQPYAGGFSTQRYGSPGLGRHALQIEINRALYMDEARHEKLPTASVVERLMAGLLEEIGDQARTMLLPRPLAAE
;
A
#
# COMPACT_ATOMS: atom_id res chain seq x y z
N MET A 1 -11.03 -1.96 -25.88
CA MET A 1 -12.06 -1.80 -24.83
C MET A 1 -11.66 -0.57 -24.06
N GLU A 2 -12.44 0.50 -24.17
CA GLU A 2 -12.16 1.74 -23.45
C GLU A 2 -12.41 1.54 -21.95
N PHE A 3 -11.54 2.11 -21.12
CA PHE A 3 -11.79 2.21 -19.70
C PHE A 3 -13.09 2.99 -19.48
N LEU A 4 -14.10 2.38 -18.89
CA LEU A 4 -15.20 3.14 -18.33
C LEU A 4 -14.58 4.01 -17.23
N PRO A 5 -14.73 5.35 -17.28
CA PRO A 5 -14.16 6.19 -16.26
C PRO A 5 -14.83 5.85 -14.93
N VAL A 6 -14.09 5.18 -14.03
CA VAL A 6 -14.33 5.39 -12.63
C VAL A 6 -13.98 6.84 -12.45
N ALA A 7 -14.95 7.70 -12.25
CA ALA A 7 -14.71 9.05 -11.76
C ALA A 7 -14.49 8.89 -10.23
N PRO A 8 -13.25 8.63 -9.77
CA PRO A 8 -12.97 8.65 -8.35
C PRO A 8 -13.18 10.09 -7.92
N ASP A 9 -13.66 10.27 -6.71
CA ASP A 9 -13.66 11.56 -6.08
C ASP A 9 -12.21 12.05 -6.04
N HIS A 10 -11.86 12.96 -6.95
CA HIS A 10 -10.48 13.48 -7.12
C HIS A 10 -9.96 14.17 -5.86
N ASP A 11 -10.83 14.45 -4.88
CA ASP A 11 -10.43 15.04 -3.62
C ASP A 11 -9.80 14.03 -2.65
N VAL A 12 -10.17 12.75 -2.73
CA VAL A 12 -9.67 11.72 -1.82
C VAL A 12 -8.77 10.68 -2.47
N LEU A 13 -8.78 10.57 -3.81
CA LEU A 13 -7.97 9.59 -4.56
C LEU A 13 -7.20 10.27 -5.69
N ASP A 14 -6.02 9.75 -5.98
CA ASP A 14 -5.29 10.00 -7.23
C ASP A 14 -5.29 8.70 -8.05
N CYS A 15 -6.12 8.67 -9.09
CA CYS A 15 -6.26 7.53 -9.99
C CYS A 15 -5.76 7.93 -11.38
N ARG A 16 -4.66 7.32 -11.80
CA ARG A 16 -4.02 7.59 -13.09
C ARG A 16 -4.11 6.33 -13.97
N LEU A 17 -4.80 6.45 -15.09
CA LEU A 17 -4.97 5.35 -16.02
C LEU A 17 -3.97 5.46 -17.18
N PRO A 18 -3.42 4.34 -17.67
CA PRO A 18 -2.65 4.34 -18.90
C PRO A 18 -3.58 4.61 -20.10
N SER A 19 -3.05 5.17 -21.19
CA SER A 19 -3.78 5.30 -22.45
C SER A 19 -4.27 3.94 -22.99
N ARG A 20 -3.49 2.89 -22.74
CA ARG A 20 -3.82 1.49 -22.99
C ARG A 20 -3.15 0.64 -21.91
N GLN A 21 -3.91 -0.22 -21.26
CA GLN A 21 -3.32 -1.20 -20.34
C GLN A 21 -2.66 -2.32 -21.16
N THR A 22 -1.37 -2.58 -20.86
CA THR A 22 -0.54 -3.55 -21.59
C THR A 22 0.03 -4.65 -20.69
N ALA A 23 -0.11 -4.52 -19.37
CA ALA A 23 0.35 -5.50 -18.41
C ALA A 23 -0.79 -5.89 -17.45
N PRO A 24 -0.86 -7.15 -16.97
CA PRO A 24 -1.83 -7.59 -15.98
C PRO A 24 -1.47 -7.11 -14.56
N VAL A 25 -1.09 -5.84 -14.44
CA VAL A 25 -0.59 -5.26 -13.18
C VAL A 25 -1.39 -4.00 -12.86
N VAL A 26 -1.74 -3.84 -11.59
CA VAL A 26 -2.28 -2.62 -10.97
C VAL A 26 -1.32 -2.20 -9.87
N VAL A 27 -0.98 -0.93 -9.80
CA VAL A 27 -0.11 -0.38 -8.75
C VAL A 27 -0.95 0.47 -7.81
N ALA A 28 -0.81 0.26 -6.50
CA ALA A 28 -1.54 1.03 -5.49
C ALA A 28 -0.62 1.54 -4.38
N SER A 29 -0.84 2.77 -3.92
CA SER A 29 -0.15 3.38 -2.78
C SER A 29 -1.18 3.89 -1.76
N PRO A 30 -1.53 3.09 -0.73
CA PRO A 30 -2.57 3.44 0.23
C PRO A 30 -2.12 4.46 1.28
N HIS A 31 -0.82 4.70 1.44
CA HIS A 31 -0.27 5.42 2.58
C HIS A 31 0.58 6.65 2.25
N SER A 32 0.68 7.04 0.98
CA SER A 32 1.42 8.24 0.56
C SER A 32 0.64 9.54 0.74
N GLY A 33 -0.66 9.46 1.07
CA GLY A 33 -1.54 10.60 1.20
C GLY A 33 -1.15 11.57 2.31
N SER A 34 -1.21 12.87 1.98
CA SER A 34 -0.79 13.99 2.84
C SER A 34 -1.83 15.12 2.92
N VAL A 35 -3.07 14.88 2.44
CA VAL A 35 -4.18 15.85 2.53
C VAL A 35 -4.91 15.64 3.85
N TYR A 36 -4.56 16.44 4.85
CA TYR A 36 -5.11 16.37 6.21
C TYR A 36 -6.38 17.19 6.34
N PRO A 37 -7.54 16.59 6.68
CA PRO A 37 -8.76 17.34 6.97
C PRO A 37 -8.56 18.32 8.13
N ALA A 38 -8.99 19.56 7.98
CA ALA A 38 -8.84 20.59 9.03
C ALA A 38 -9.51 20.19 10.34
N ALA A 39 -10.67 19.53 10.27
CA ALA A 39 -11.37 19.01 11.45
C ALA A 39 -10.56 17.94 12.20
N PHE A 40 -9.83 17.07 11.48
CA PHE A 40 -8.94 16.10 12.08
C PHE A 40 -7.76 16.76 12.78
N LEU A 41 -7.12 17.75 12.14
CA LEU A 41 -6.02 18.50 12.76
C LEU A 41 -6.45 19.24 14.03
N ALA A 42 -7.69 19.75 14.07
CA ALA A 42 -8.24 20.40 15.27
C ALA A 42 -8.44 19.44 16.45
N GLN A 43 -8.71 18.17 16.18
CA GLN A 43 -8.86 17.12 17.19
C GLN A 43 -7.52 16.54 17.65
N ALA A 44 -6.45 16.70 16.86
CA ALA A 44 -5.17 16.07 17.11
C ALA A 44 -4.48 16.63 18.35
N ALA A 45 -3.99 15.71 19.21
CA ALA A 45 -3.15 16.04 20.37
C ALA A 45 -1.68 16.22 19.99
N VAL A 46 -1.28 15.68 18.84
CA VAL A 46 0.09 15.71 18.33
C VAL A 46 0.23 16.72 17.19
N SER A 47 1.45 17.14 16.91
CA SER A 47 1.73 18.06 15.79
C SER A 47 1.52 17.41 14.42
N LEU A 48 1.31 18.23 13.39
CA LEU A 48 1.26 17.74 11.99
C LEU A 48 2.54 16.96 11.63
N ALA A 49 3.72 17.42 12.07
CA ALA A 49 4.98 16.73 11.83
C ALA A 49 5.01 15.32 12.46
N ALA A 50 4.39 15.14 13.64
CA ALA A 50 4.28 13.82 14.28
C ALA A 50 3.31 12.90 13.53
N LEU A 51 2.20 13.43 13.01
CA LEU A 51 1.24 12.68 12.17
C LEU A 51 1.90 12.23 10.86
N ARG A 52 2.67 13.11 10.22
CA ARG A 52 3.35 12.86 8.95
C ARG A 52 4.41 11.76 9.02
N ARG A 53 4.98 11.47 10.18
CA ARG A 53 5.92 10.34 10.35
C ARG A 53 5.31 8.98 10.03
N ALA A 54 3.98 8.87 10.07
CA ALA A 54 3.28 7.64 9.68
C ALA A 54 3.11 7.50 8.16
N GLU A 55 3.27 8.58 7.38
CA GLU A 55 3.16 8.54 5.93
C GLU A 55 4.24 7.64 5.33
N ASP A 56 3.88 6.90 4.28
CA ASP A 56 4.82 6.35 3.32
C ASP A 56 5.11 7.45 2.30
N ALA A 57 5.76 8.52 2.78
CA ALA A 57 5.92 9.76 2.05
C ALA A 57 6.62 9.55 0.70
N PHE A 58 6.09 10.20 -0.34
CA PHE A 58 6.60 10.18 -1.72
C PHE A 58 6.52 8.83 -2.44
N VAL A 59 5.94 7.78 -1.85
CA VAL A 59 5.82 6.48 -2.51
C VAL A 59 4.98 6.57 -3.77
N ASP A 60 3.94 7.40 -3.79
CA ASP A 60 3.15 7.71 -4.99
C ASP A 60 3.98 8.32 -6.13
N GLU A 61 5.04 9.07 -5.80
CA GLU A 61 5.98 9.63 -6.77
C GLU A 61 6.99 8.58 -7.25
N LEU A 62 7.47 7.70 -6.34
CA LEU A 62 8.39 6.61 -6.71
C LEU A 62 7.79 5.63 -7.73
N PHE A 63 6.47 5.51 -7.73
CA PHE A 63 5.73 4.63 -8.66
C PHE A 63 4.95 5.40 -9.73
N ALA A 64 5.16 6.72 -9.87
CA ALA A 64 4.42 7.58 -10.80
C ALA A 64 4.54 7.20 -12.28
N THR A 65 5.53 6.39 -12.65
CA THR A 65 5.74 5.90 -14.02
C THR A 65 4.80 4.76 -14.41
N ALA A 66 4.08 4.13 -13.48
CA ALA A 66 3.21 2.99 -13.75
C ALA A 66 2.23 3.21 -14.94
N PRO A 67 1.54 4.37 -15.09
CA PRO A 67 0.67 4.57 -16.24
C PRO A 67 1.40 4.61 -17.57
N ALA A 68 2.62 5.15 -17.63
CA ALA A 68 3.45 5.17 -18.82
C ALA A 68 3.90 3.76 -19.23
N LEU A 69 3.99 2.84 -18.26
CA LEU A 69 4.29 1.42 -18.46
C LEU A 69 3.04 0.57 -18.77
N GLY A 70 1.89 1.21 -18.97
CA GLY A 70 0.63 0.53 -19.28
C GLY A 70 -0.03 -0.14 -18.09
N MET A 71 0.22 0.34 -16.86
CA MET A 71 -0.34 -0.16 -15.60
C MET A 71 -1.18 0.92 -14.92
N PRO A 72 -2.45 0.68 -14.58
CA PRO A 72 -3.23 1.60 -13.74
C PRO A 72 -2.53 1.86 -12.40
N PHE A 73 -2.62 3.10 -11.94
CA PHE A 73 -2.09 3.55 -10.66
C PHE A 73 -3.18 4.17 -9.80
N LEU A 74 -3.22 3.82 -8.52
CA LEU A 74 -4.14 4.38 -7.54
C LEU A 74 -3.39 4.77 -6.27
N ALA A 75 -3.53 6.02 -5.80
CA ALA A 75 -3.04 6.44 -4.50
C ALA A 75 -4.16 7.06 -3.65
N ALA A 76 -4.12 6.81 -2.34
CA ALA A 76 -4.93 7.57 -1.40
C ALA A 76 -4.31 8.96 -1.23
N ARG A 77 -5.15 10.02 -1.20
CA ARG A 77 -4.72 11.38 -0.88
C ARG A 77 -4.87 11.71 0.61
N PHE A 78 -5.75 11.00 1.31
CA PHE A 78 -5.91 11.12 2.76
C PHE A 78 -4.77 10.41 3.50
N PRO A 79 -4.32 10.95 4.66
CA PRO A 79 -3.24 10.35 5.41
C PRO A 79 -3.68 9.09 6.14
N ARG A 80 -2.79 8.10 6.24
CA ARG A 80 -3.07 6.86 6.98
C ARG A 80 -3.33 7.08 8.47
N SER A 81 -2.86 8.19 9.04
CA SER A 81 -3.18 8.56 10.43
C SER A 81 -4.63 9.01 10.62
N TYR A 82 -5.34 9.34 9.55
CA TYR A 82 -6.77 9.64 9.54
C TYR A 82 -7.62 8.41 9.24
N VAL A 83 -7.26 7.69 8.15
CA VAL A 83 -7.85 6.40 7.75
C VAL A 83 -6.74 5.50 7.19
N ASP A 84 -6.51 4.36 7.80
CA ASP A 84 -5.57 3.37 7.26
C ASP A 84 -6.31 2.45 6.28
N ALA A 85 -6.14 2.70 4.96
CA ALA A 85 -6.77 1.92 3.91
C ALA A 85 -6.20 0.49 3.80
N ASN A 86 -5.04 0.21 4.42
CA ASN A 86 -4.49 -1.15 4.48
C ASN A 86 -4.88 -1.88 5.79
N ARG A 87 -6.11 -1.59 6.28
CA ARG A 87 -6.78 -2.27 7.40
C ARG A 87 -8.20 -2.65 7.02
N GLU A 88 -8.76 -3.64 7.73
CA GLU A 88 -10.17 -3.99 7.60
C GLU A 88 -11.07 -2.85 8.07
N SER A 89 -12.22 -2.65 7.42
CA SER A 89 -13.12 -1.51 7.64
C SER A 89 -13.56 -1.30 9.09
N TYR A 90 -13.74 -2.38 9.82
CA TYR A 90 -14.16 -2.34 11.22
C TYR A 90 -13.09 -2.88 12.19
N GLU A 91 -11.81 -2.87 11.78
CA GLU A 91 -10.68 -3.13 12.66
C GLU A 91 -10.41 -1.88 13.50
N LEU A 92 -11.07 -1.77 14.66
CA LEU A 92 -11.15 -0.56 15.48
C LEU A 92 -10.95 -0.84 16.96
N ASP A 93 -10.32 0.11 17.68
CA ASP A 93 -10.25 0.12 19.15
C ASP A 93 -11.54 0.73 19.73
N PRO A 94 -12.45 -0.07 20.33
CA PRO A 94 -13.71 0.46 20.86
C PRO A 94 -13.50 1.51 21.96
N GLY A 95 -12.36 1.47 22.66
CA GLY A 95 -12.06 2.38 23.78
C GLY A 95 -11.83 3.83 23.34
N MET A 96 -11.53 4.07 22.06
CA MET A 96 -11.27 5.41 21.54
C MET A 96 -12.53 6.18 21.11
N PHE A 97 -13.71 5.54 21.07
CA PHE A 97 -14.92 6.16 20.57
C PHE A 97 -15.93 6.47 21.68
N GLU A 98 -16.74 7.49 21.44
CA GLU A 98 -17.90 7.87 22.23
C GLU A 98 -19.18 7.67 21.42
N GLY A 99 -20.16 6.96 22.03
CA GLY A 99 -21.44 6.62 21.40
C GLY A 99 -21.53 5.16 20.99
N PRO A 100 -22.64 4.78 20.28
CA PRO A 100 -22.87 3.40 19.85
C PRO A 100 -21.89 2.99 18.75
N LEU A 101 -21.35 1.77 18.87
CA LEU A 101 -20.40 1.25 17.89
C LEU A 101 -21.09 0.35 16.84
N PRO A 102 -20.57 0.33 15.60
CA PRO A 102 -21.07 -0.56 14.56
C PRO A 102 -20.84 -2.03 14.92
N ARG A 103 -21.63 -2.91 14.31
CA ARG A 103 -21.47 -4.36 14.42
C ARG A 103 -21.53 -4.99 13.04
N PRO A 104 -20.65 -5.96 12.70
CA PRO A 104 -19.58 -6.54 13.54
C PRO A 104 -18.40 -5.57 13.75
N LEU A 105 -17.64 -5.75 14.84
CA LEU A 105 -16.45 -5.00 15.16
C LEU A 105 -15.27 -5.96 15.35
N ASN A 106 -14.19 -5.79 14.59
CA ASN A 106 -12.96 -6.55 14.74
C ASN A 106 -11.98 -5.78 15.65
N HIS A 107 -12.03 -6.08 16.94
CA HIS A 107 -11.27 -5.34 17.96
C HIS A 107 -10.19 -6.19 18.68
N ARG A 108 -10.05 -7.47 18.32
CA ARG A 108 -9.15 -8.41 19.00
C ARG A 108 -7.87 -8.70 18.22
N THR A 109 -7.49 -7.81 17.31
CA THR A 109 -6.26 -7.96 16.55
C THR A 109 -5.06 -7.40 17.31
N THR A 110 -3.87 -7.91 17.04
CA THR A 110 -2.61 -7.37 17.57
C THR A 110 -2.39 -5.92 17.14
N ARG A 111 -2.91 -5.54 15.97
CA ARG A 111 -2.85 -4.17 15.43
C ARG A 111 -3.70 -3.22 16.25
N VAL A 112 -4.94 -3.59 16.55
CA VAL A 112 -5.83 -2.80 17.43
C VAL A 112 -5.22 -2.67 18.81
N ALA A 113 -4.67 -3.74 19.39
CA ALA A 113 -3.97 -3.68 20.67
C ALA A 113 -2.78 -2.70 20.65
N ALA A 114 -2.08 -2.60 19.52
CA ALA A 114 -1.02 -1.62 19.29
C ALA A 114 -1.53 -0.21 18.95
N GLY A 115 -2.85 0.00 18.83
CA GLY A 115 -3.44 1.29 18.48
C GLY A 115 -3.44 1.60 16.98
N LEU A 116 -3.29 0.59 16.11
CA LEU A 116 -3.10 0.70 14.66
C LEU A 116 -4.29 0.11 13.86
N GLY A 117 -5.51 0.37 14.29
CA GLY A 117 -6.72 0.01 13.55
C GLY A 117 -6.95 0.86 12.29
N MET A 118 -8.11 0.69 11.63
CA MET A 118 -8.52 1.47 10.45
C MET A 118 -8.57 2.97 10.77
N ILE A 119 -9.00 3.35 11.96
CA ILE A 119 -8.78 4.67 12.53
C ILE A 119 -7.70 4.51 13.60
N PRO A 120 -6.45 4.95 13.36
CA PRO A 120 -5.36 4.77 14.31
C PRO A 120 -5.56 5.60 15.58
N ARG A 121 -5.26 5.00 16.74
CA ARG A 121 -5.29 5.69 18.03
C ARG A 121 -3.96 6.36 18.36
N VAL A 122 -2.86 5.82 17.85
CA VAL A 122 -1.51 6.32 18.13
C VAL A 122 -0.78 6.72 16.85
N ALA A 123 0.05 7.75 16.97
CA ALA A 123 1.00 8.16 15.94
C ALA A 123 2.20 7.20 15.88
N ALA A 124 3.07 7.37 14.88
CA ALA A 124 4.29 6.57 14.74
C ALA A 124 5.24 6.66 15.94
N SER A 125 5.14 7.74 16.74
CA SER A 125 5.88 7.92 18.00
C SER A 125 5.29 7.13 19.18
N GLY A 126 4.12 6.51 19.02
CA GLY A 126 3.37 5.87 20.11
C GLY A 126 2.49 6.81 20.92
N GLU A 127 2.51 8.11 20.64
CA GLU A 127 1.68 9.11 21.30
C GLU A 127 0.23 9.05 20.80
N ALA A 128 -0.73 9.34 21.69
CA ALA A 128 -2.15 9.39 21.32
C ALA A 128 -2.41 10.48 20.28
N ILE A 129 -3.07 10.11 19.18
CA ILE A 129 -3.41 11.07 18.12
C ILE A 129 -4.48 12.06 18.60
N TYR A 130 -5.48 11.62 19.35
CA TYR A 130 -6.65 12.42 19.72
C TYR A 130 -6.58 12.95 21.16
N ARG A 131 -7.08 14.18 21.36
CA ARG A 131 -7.16 14.81 22.70
C ARG A 131 -8.22 14.17 23.59
N GLY A 132 -9.19 13.49 23.02
CA GLY A 132 -10.29 12.85 23.72
C GLY A 132 -10.86 11.69 22.91
N ARG A 133 -12.04 11.22 23.31
CA ARG A 133 -12.75 10.22 22.51
C ARG A 133 -13.29 10.81 21.23
N VAL A 134 -13.27 10.02 20.16
CA VAL A 134 -13.80 10.39 18.84
C VAL A 134 -15.28 10.02 18.80
N PRO A 135 -16.18 10.90 18.32
CA PRO A 135 -17.58 10.54 18.13
C PRO A 135 -17.72 9.31 17.20
N SER A 136 -18.50 8.32 17.61
CA SER A 136 -18.64 7.08 16.83
C SER A 136 -19.24 7.31 15.44
N ALA A 137 -19.97 8.40 15.24
CA ALA A 137 -20.47 8.80 13.92
C ALA A 137 -19.35 9.05 12.88
N GLU A 138 -18.14 9.41 13.33
CA GLU A 138 -17.00 9.58 12.44
C GLU A 138 -16.52 8.28 11.82
N ILE A 139 -16.85 7.12 12.41
CA ILE A 139 -16.48 5.82 11.84
C ILE A 139 -17.11 5.67 10.44
N GLU A 140 -18.42 5.78 10.36
CA GLU A 140 -19.13 5.66 9.07
C GLU A 140 -18.77 6.80 8.12
N GLN A 141 -18.61 8.02 8.63
CA GLN A 141 -18.20 9.15 7.80
C GLN A 141 -16.85 8.87 7.12
N ARG A 142 -15.83 8.39 7.86
CA ARG A 142 -14.50 8.09 7.31
C ARG A 142 -14.51 6.87 6.40
N LEU A 143 -15.35 5.89 6.71
CA LEU A 143 -15.57 4.74 5.82
C LEU A 143 -16.15 5.19 4.48
N GLU A 144 -17.20 6.00 4.49
CA GLU A 144 -17.87 6.47 3.27
C GLU A 144 -17.03 7.43 2.45
N THR A 145 -16.26 8.30 3.10
CA THR A 145 -15.51 9.34 2.40
C THR A 145 -14.09 8.93 1.99
N CYS A 146 -13.50 7.90 2.61
CA CYS A 146 -12.11 7.52 2.37
C CYS A 146 -11.96 6.04 2.04
N TRP A 147 -12.33 5.16 2.99
CA TRP A 147 -12.03 3.74 2.88
C TRP A 147 -12.79 3.05 1.74
N ARG A 148 -14.11 3.23 1.66
CA ARG A 148 -14.94 2.62 0.61
C ARG A 148 -14.60 3.14 -0.79
N PRO A 149 -14.44 4.44 -1.03
CA PRO A 149 -14.00 4.94 -2.33
C PRO A 149 -12.67 4.33 -2.77
N TYR A 150 -11.67 4.23 -1.88
CA TYR A 150 -10.39 3.62 -2.18
C TYR A 150 -10.54 2.15 -2.59
N HIS A 151 -11.23 1.34 -1.77
CA HIS A 151 -11.38 -0.09 -2.04
C HIS A 151 -12.32 -0.39 -3.21
N THR A 152 -13.30 0.46 -3.48
CA THR A 152 -14.15 0.37 -4.68
C THR A 152 -13.30 0.59 -5.94
N ALA A 153 -12.52 1.67 -5.98
CA ALA A 153 -11.65 1.96 -7.11
C ALA A 153 -10.60 0.84 -7.31
N LEU A 154 -9.93 0.40 -6.25
CA LEU A 154 -8.91 -0.66 -6.32
C LEU A 154 -9.50 -1.99 -6.80
N SER A 155 -10.65 -2.39 -6.25
CA SER A 155 -11.35 -3.61 -6.67
C SER A 155 -11.73 -3.55 -8.14
N MET A 156 -12.28 -2.43 -8.61
CA MET A 156 -12.65 -2.25 -10.03
C MET A 156 -11.44 -2.35 -10.95
N LEU A 157 -10.31 -1.74 -10.61
CA LEU A 157 -9.07 -1.82 -11.39
C LEU A 157 -8.55 -3.26 -11.48
N ILE A 158 -8.53 -3.98 -10.35
CA ILE A 158 -8.10 -5.39 -10.30
C ILE A 158 -9.04 -6.28 -11.10
N GLU A 159 -10.35 -6.13 -10.93
CA GLU A 159 -11.34 -6.93 -11.66
C GLU A 159 -11.33 -6.66 -13.16
N GLN A 160 -11.15 -5.41 -13.56
CA GLN A 160 -11.02 -5.03 -14.97
C GLN A 160 -9.75 -5.63 -15.57
N THR A 161 -8.63 -5.53 -14.87
CA THR A 161 -7.35 -6.14 -15.26
C THR A 161 -7.51 -7.66 -15.41
N HIS A 162 -8.12 -8.31 -14.40
CA HIS A 162 -8.35 -9.75 -14.44
C HIS A 162 -9.26 -10.17 -15.62
N ARG A 163 -10.33 -9.42 -15.89
CA ARG A 163 -11.19 -9.69 -17.08
C ARG A 163 -10.47 -9.53 -18.39
N MET A 164 -9.55 -8.56 -18.48
CA MET A 164 -8.80 -8.26 -19.72
C MET A 164 -7.72 -9.30 -20.00
N PHE A 165 -7.02 -9.78 -18.99
CA PHE A 165 -5.84 -10.63 -19.12
C PHE A 165 -6.04 -12.07 -18.62
N GLY A 166 -7.17 -12.40 -17.99
CA GLY A 166 -7.37 -13.68 -17.32
C GLY A 166 -6.69 -13.79 -15.96
N SER A 167 -5.92 -12.78 -15.58
CA SER A 167 -5.20 -12.68 -14.33
C SER A 167 -4.92 -11.23 -13.95
N ALA A 168 -4.58 -10.95 -12.69
CA ALA A 168 -4.17 -9.63 -12.22
C ALA A 168 -3.13 -9.74 -11.11
N LEU A 169 -2.15 -8.84 -11.12
CA LEU A 169 -1.20 -8.63 -10.03
C LEU A 169 -1.39 -7.24 -9.45
N LEU A 170 -1.70 -7.15 -8.16
CA LEU A 170 -1.60 -5.92 -7.38
C LEU A 170 -0.17 -5.76 -6.86
N VAL A 171 0.48 -4.67 -7.22
CA VAL A 171 1.68 -4.16 -6.55
C VAL A 171 1.23 -3.16 -5.49
N ASP A 172 1.29 -3.56 -4.22
CA ASP A 172 0.92 -2.74 -3.05
C ASP A 172 2.18 -2.00 -2.56
N ALA A 173 2.29 -0.72 -2.93
CA ALA A 173 3.50 0.08 -2.79
C ALA A 173 3.54 0.80 -1.43
N HIS A 174 4.60 0.55 -0.68
CA HIS A 174 4.81 1.04 0.68
C HIS A 174 6.26 1.46 0.93
N SER A 175 6.49 2.09 2.08
CA SER A 175 7.82 2.31 2.60
C SER A 175 7.89 2.06 4.10
N MET A 176 9.02 1.56 4.55
CA MET A 176 9.30 1.30 5.96
C MET A 176 10.30 2.29 6.55
N PRO A 177 10.16 2.66 7.84
CA PRO A 177 11.17 3.43 8.54
C PRO A 177 12.53 2.74 8.51
N SER A 178 13.62 3.51 8.39
CA SER A 178 14.98 2.97 8.38
C SER A 178 15.33 2.18 9.65
N SER A 179 14.71 2.52 10.78
CA SER A 179 14.82 1.79 12.05
C SER A 179 14.19 0.38 12.00
N ALA A 180 13.17 0.18 11.18
CA ALA A 180 12.51 -1.12 11.04
C ALA A 180 13.37 -2.13 10.25
N SER A 181 14.27 -1.65 9.38
CA SER A 181 15.14 -2.49 8.56
C SER A 181 16.16 -3.33 9.36
N GLY A 182 16.33 -3.03 10.65
CA GLY A 182 17.19 -3.76 11.58
C GLY A 182 16.45 -4.54 12.67
N MET A 183 15.11 -4.58 12.66
CA MET A 183 14.34 -5.32 13.67
C MET A 183 14.57 -6.82 13.55
N GLY A 184 15.24 -7.38 14.55
CA GLY A 184 15.52 -8.83 14.63
C GLY A 184 16.92 -9.25 14.19
N LEU A 185 17.79 -8.34 13.73
CA LEU A 185 19.14 -8.63 13.29
C LEU A 185 20.16 -7.89 14.19
N ARG A 186 21.20 -8.59 14.61
CA ARG A 186 22.30 -7.98 15.38
C ARG A 186 23.06 -7.01 14.48
N GLU A 187 23.10 -5.73 14.92
CA GLU A 187 23.97 -4.62 14.56
C GLU A 187 24.59 -4.51 13.14
N ARG A 188 24.34 -3.36 12.53
CA ARG A 188 25.06 -2.64 11.44
C ARG A 188 25.26 -3.31 10.07
N ASP A 189 25.35 -4.63 9.96
CA ASP A 189 25.70 -5.29 8.69
C ASP A 189 24.51 -5.78 7.84
N HIS A 190 23.26 -5.65 8.35
CA HIS A 190 22.10 -6.24 7.68
C HIS A 190 20.90 -5.27 7.57
N ARG A 191 21.15 -4.04 7.12
CA ARG A 191 20.05 -3.15 6.76
C ARG A 191 19.37 -3.69 5.51
N VAL A 192 18.10 -4.03 5.62
CA VAL A 192 17.25 -4.42 4.49
C VAL A 192 16.89 -3.17 3.70
N ASP A 193 17.04 -3.23 2.38
CA ASP A 193 16.72 -2.13 1.48
C ASP A 193 15.28 -2.24 0.97
N ILE A 194 14.82 -3.47 0.67
CA ILE A 194 13.46 -3.77 0.20
C ILE A 194 12.92 -5.00 0.95
N VAL A 195 11.66 -4.94 1.38
CA VAL A 195 10.92 -6.14 1.81
C VAL A 195 9.83 -6.44 0.79
N LEU A 196 9.74 -7.70 0.39
CA LEU A 196 8.68 -8.25 -0.44
C LEU A 196 7.72 -9.04 0.45
N GLY A 197 6.47 -8.62 0.52
CA GLY A 197 5.41 -9.24 1.32
C GLY A 197 4.41 -9.96 0.42
N ASP A 198 4.38 -11.28 0.50
CA ASP A 198 3.45 -12.14 -0.26
C ASP A 198 2.52 -12.96 0.65
N ASN A 199 2.37 -12.51 1.90
CA ASN A 199 1.60 -13.21 2.94
C ASN A 199 2.05 -14.67 3.08
N HIS A 200 3.37 -14.90 3.14
CA HIS A 200 3.99 -16.24 3.23
C HIS A 200 3.61 -17.19 2.08
N GLY A 201 3.47 -16.65 0.87
CA GLY A 201 3.12 -17.39 -0.35
C GLY A 201 1.61 -17.51 -0.61
N GLU A 202 0.77 -16.97 0.28
CA GLU A 202 -0.70 -17.06 0.15
C GLU A 202 -1.28 -16.04 -0.82
N SER A 203 -0.61 -14.88 -1.03
CA SER A 203 -1.17 -13.79 -1.83
C SER A 203 -0.54 -13.64 -3.21
N CYS A 204 0.62 -14.22 -3.48
CA CYS A 204 1.31 -14.08 -4.76
C CYS A 204 1.96 -15.40 -5.20
N ALA A 205 2.00 -15.66 -6.51
CA ALA A 205 2.73 -16.80 -7.06
C ALA A 205 4.25 -16.63 -6.82
N ALA A 206 4.91 -17.72 -6.40
CA ALA A 206 6.33 -17.71 -6.03
C ALA A 206 7.22 -17.15 -7.17
N ASP A 207 6.95 -17.53 -8.41
CA ASP A 207 7.76 -17.11 -9.57
C ASP A 207 7.75 -15.59 -9.79
N LEU A 208 6.67 -14.88 -9.45
CA LEU A 208 6.59 -13.42 -9.50
C LEU A 208 7.45 -12.79 -8.40
N VAL A 209 7.38 -13.35 -7.19
CA VAL A 209 8.20 -12.90 -6.05
C VAL A 209 9.67 -13.17 -6.30
N ASP A 210 10.00 -14.36 -6.84
CA ASP A 210 11.36 -14.75 -7.22
C ASP A 210 11.93 -13.83 -8.33
N CYS A 211 11.10 -13.43 -9.28
CA CYS A 211 11.48 -12.46 -10.32
C CYS A 211 11.85 -11.12 -9.70
N ALA A 212 10.97 -10.57 -8.86
CA ALA A 212 11.21 -9.29 -8.18
C ALA A 212 12.49 -9.32 -7.31
N GLU A 213 12.67 -10.37 -6.51
CA GLU A 213 13.83 -10.52 -5.64
C GLU A 213 15.14 -10.65 -6.45
N ARG A 214 15.17 -11.50 -7.47
CA ARG A 214 16.36 -11.65 -8.33
C ARG A 214 16.73 -10.35 -9.02
N TRP A 215 15.73 -9.62 -9.54
CA TRP A 215 15.95 -8.36 -10.23
C TRP A 215 16.54 -7.28 -9.33
N LEU A 216 15.99 -7.15 -8.11
CA LEU A 216 16.47 -6.19 -7.09
C LEU A 216 17.85 -6.59 -6.57
N SER A 217 18.06 -7.86 -6.25
CA SER A 217 19.35 -8.37 -5.74
C SER A 217 20.48 -8.24 -6.75
N ALA A 218 20.19 -8.45 -8.05
CA ALA A 218 21.16 -8.25 -9.13
C ALA A 218 21.64 -6.79 -9.25
N ARG A 219 20.90 -5.83 -8.66
CA ARG A 219 21.25 -4.40 -8.58
C ARG A 219 21.90 -4.00 -7.26
N GLY A 220 22.28 -4.99 -6.45
CA GLY A 220 23.00 -4.79 -5.19
C GLY A 220 22.12 -4.44 -4.01
N LEU A 221 20.79 -4.55 -4.12
CA LEU A 221 19.88 -4.30 -3.02
C LEU A 221 19.74 -5.54 -2.13
N ARG A 222 19.63 -5.30 -0.84
CA ARG A 222 19.37 -6.33 0.16
C ARG A 222 17.86 -6.52 0.28
N VAL A 223 17.38 -7.61 -0.26
CA VAL A 223 15.96 -7.96 -0.28
C VAL A 223 15.66 -8.99 0.81
N GLN A 224 14.53 -8.83 1.48
CA GLN A 224 14.01 -9.81 2.43
C GLN A 224 12.55 -10.10 2.12
N ARG A 225 12.09 -11.33 2.42
CA ARG A 225 10.68 -11.71 2.25
C ARG A 225 9.97 -11.79 3.59
N ASN A 226 8.78 -11.19 3.65
CA ASN A 226 7.83 -11.34 4.74
C ASN A 226 8.32 -10.89 6.14
N GLN A 227 9.48 -10.29 6.24
CA GLN A 227 10.06 -9.82 7.50
C GLN A 227 10.69 -8.43 7.33
N PRO A 228 10.29 -7.45 8.16
CA PRO A 228 9.27 -7.54 9.21
C PRO A 228 7.82 -7.41 8.71
N TYR A 229 7.61 -7.23 7.40
CA TYR A 229 6.30 -6.98 6.79
C TYR A 229 5.94 -8.09 5.78
N ALA A 230 4.97 -8.93 6.14
CA ALA A 230 4.53 -10.03 5.28
C ALA A 230 3.41 -9.63 4.30
N GLY A 231 2.78 -8.49 4.54
CA GLY A 231 1.63 -8.01 3.82
C GLY A 231 0.57 -7.43 4.75
N GLY A 232 -0.29 -6.58 4.20
CA GLY A 232 -1.40 -5.93 4.89
C GLY A 232 -2.76 -6.51 4.52
N PHE A 233 -3.80 -5.71 4.77
CA PHE A 233 -5.17 -6.05 4.38
C PHE A 233 -5.31 -6.19 2.86
N SER A 234 -4.64 -5.32 2.08
CA SER A 234 -4.70 -5.35 0.61
C SER A 234 -4.19 -6.68 0.06
N THR A 235 -3.05 -7.19 0.55
CA THR A 235 -2.52 -8.48 0.10
C THR A 235 -3.43 -9.64 0.46
N GLN A 236 -4.02 -9.65 1.66
CA GLN A 236 -4.94 -10.69 2.10
C GLN A 236 -6.26 -10.67 1.34
N ARG A 237 -6.78 -9.46 1.06
CA ARG A 237 -8.07 -9.28 0.40
C ARG A 237 -8.03 -9.56 -1.09
N TYR A 238 -6.97 -9.11 -1.76
CA TYR A 238 -6.88 -9.11 -3.22
C TYR A 238 -6.01 -10.23 -3.77
N GLY A 239 -5.14 -10.84 -2.95
CA GLY A 239 -4.34 -11.99 -3.31
C GLY A 239 -5.13 -13.27 -3.19
N SER A 240 -5.24 -14.02 -4.27
CA SER A 240 -5.79 -15.37 -4.36
C SER A 240 -5.23 -16.06 -5.61
N PRO A 241 -3.97 -16.54 -5.55
CA PRO A 241 -3.25 -17.07 -6.72
C PRO A 241 -4.00 -18.18 -7.45
N GLY A 242 -4.72 -19.03 -6.71
CA GLY A 242 -5.55 -20.10 -7.29
C GLY A 242 -6.70 -19.59 -8.18
N LEU A 243 -7.07 -18.29 -8.06
CA LEU A 243 -8.07 -17.62 -8.90
C LEU A 243 -7.43 -16.65 -9.91
N GLY A 244 -6.12 -16.72 -10.15
CA GLY A 244 -5.39 -15.80 -11.02
C GLY A 244 -5.30 -14.37 -10.51
N ARG A 245 -5.51 -14.15 -9.21
CA ARG A 245 -5.35 -12.85 -8.55
C ARG A 245 -4.16 -12.89 -7.63
N HIS A 246 -3.19 -12.04 -7.88
CA HIS A 246 -1.96 -11.96 -7.12
C HIS A 246 -1.84 -10.60 -6.44
N ALA A 247 -1.22 -10.55 -5.26
CA ALA A 247 -0.89 -9.31 -4.57
C ALA A 247 0.49 -9.43 -3.93
N LEU A 248 1.36 -8.48 -4.25
CA LEU A 248 2.72 -8.38 -3.75
C LEU A 248 2.92 -7.00 -3.12
N GLN A 249 3.20 -6.97 -1.83
CA GLN A 249 3.58 -5.75 -1.12
C GLN A 249 5.07 -5.48 -1.32
N ILE A 250 5.43 -4.23 -1.60
CA ILE A 250 6.81 -3.77 -1.74
C ILE A 250 7.05 -2.68 -0.70
N GLU A 251 7.92 -2.96 0.27
CA GLU A 251 8.33 -2.02 1.31
C GLU A 251 9.72 -1.47 1.01
N ILE A 252 9.82 -0.18 0.74
CA ILE A 252 11.08 0.51 0.42
C ILE A 252 11.62 1.13 1.70
N ASN A 253 12.89 0.86 2.05
CA ASN A 253 13.55 1.54 3.15
C ASN A 253 13.65 3.05 2.87
N ARG A 254 13.05 3.86 3.73
CA ARG A 254 12.98 5.32 3.59
C ARG A 254 14.36 5.98 3.46
N ALA A 255 15.38 5.43 4.11
CA ALA A 255 16.75 5.95 4.02
C ALA A 255 17.32 5.94 2.59
N LEU A 256 16.73 5.19 1.65
CA LEU A 256 17.18 5.16 0.26
C LEU A 256 16.80 6.43 -0.50
N TYR A 257 15.71 7.12 -0.11
CA TYR A 257 15.13 8.19 -0.91
C TYR A 257 14.72 9.45 -0.13
N MET A 258 14.67 9.41 1.23
CA MET A 258 14.27 10.56 2.02
C MET A 258 15.07 10.72 3.32
N ASP A 259 15.13 11.96 3.80
CA ASP A 259 15.51 12.31 5.17
C ASP A 259 14.24 12.24 6.04
N GLU A 260 14.13 11.20 6.86
CA GLU A 260 12.95 10.98 7.71
C GLU A 260 12.79 12.06 8.79
N ALA A 261 13.88 12.69 9.26
CA ALA A 261 13.82 13.71 10.29
C ALA A 261 13.29 15.04 9.74
N ARG A 262 13.66 15.37 8.49
CA ARG A 262 13.22 16.59 7.80
C ARG A 262 11.96 16.39 6.99
N HIS A 263 11.60 15.13 6.72
CA HIS A 263 10.51 14.77 5.82
C HIS A 263 10.69 15.34 4.40
N GLU A 264 11.90 15.20 3.87
CA GLU A 264 12.33 15.76 2.57
C GLU A 264 12.95 14.66 1.70
N LYS A 265 12.78 14.76 0.38
CA LYS A 265 13.45 13.85 -0.55
C LYS A 265 14.96 14.08 -0.58
N LEU A 266 15.72 12.99 -0.61
CA LEU A 266 17.15 13.00 -0.89
C LEU A 266 17.41 13.10 -2.40
N PRO A 267 18.59 13.55 -2.84
CA PRO A 267 18.98 13.49 -4.26
C PRO A 267 18.89 12.08 -4.86
N THR A 268 19.01 11.04 -4.02
CA THR A 268 18.89 9.64 -4.42
C THR A 268 17.45 9.21 -4.74
N ALA A 269 16.43 10.01 -4.41
CA ALA A 269 15.03 9.69 -4.73
C ALA A 269 14.82 9.39 -6.22
N SER A 270 15.43 10.19 -7.11
CA SER A 270 15.35 9.96 -8.56
C SER A 270 16.01 8.65 -9.03
N VAL A 271 16.97 8.12 -8.25
CA VAL A 271 17.57 6.80 -8.51
C VAL A 271 16.57 5.72 -8.14
N VAL A 272 15.90 5.87 -6.98
CA VAL A 272 14.88 4.91 -6.52
C VAL A 272 13.65 4.94 -7.43
N GLU A 273 13.21 6.10 -7.92
CA GLU A 273 12.15 6.22 -8.94
C GLU A 273 12.47 5.38 -10.19
N ARG A 274 13.66 5.52 -10.75
CA ARG A 274 14.10 4.72 -11.92
C ARG A 274 14.21 3.23 -11.59
N LEU A 275 14.62 2.91 -10.37
CA LEU A 275 14.69 1.53 -9.91
C LEU A 275 13.29 0.91 -9.84
N MET A 276 12.31 1.63 -9.28
CA MET A 276 10.93 1.13 -9.22
C MET A 276 10.29 1.03 -10.60
N ALA A 277 10.58 1.97 -11.49
CA ALA A 277 10.15 1.88 -12.90
C ALA A 277 10.67 0.59 -13.57
N GLY A 278 11.96 0.31 -13.47
CA GLY A 278 12.54 -0.91 -14.03
C GLY A 278 12.05 -2.19 -13.36
N LEU A 279 11.75 -2.16 -12.05
CA LEU A 279 11.12 -3.28 -11.36
C LEU A 279 9.70 -3.54 -11.89
N LEU A 280 8.92 -2.48 -12.10
CA LEU A 280 7.57 -2.60 -12.67
C LEU A 280 7.61 -3.16 -14.10
N GLU A 281 8.57 -2.75 -14.92
CA GLU A 281 8.77 -3.31 -16.27
C GLU A 281 9.04 -4.83 -16.18
N GLU A 282 10.01 -5.24 -15.37
CA GLU A 282 10.37 -6.66 -15.19
C GLU A 282 9.19 -7.50 -14.69
N ILE A 283 8.52 -7.03 -13.60
CA ILE A 283 7.35 -7.73 -13.06
C ILE A 283 6.21 -7.78 -14.08
N GLY A 284 6.01 -6.70 -14.86
CA GLY A 284 5.01 -6.63 -15.91
C GLY A 284 5.28 -7.63 -17.02
N ASP A 285 6.53 -7.78 -17.46
CA ASP A 285 6.96 -8.76 -18.47
C ASP A 285 6.77 -10.20 -17.97
N GLN A 286 7.19 -10.44 -16.74
CA GLN A 286 7.01 -11.74 -16.10
C GLN A 286 5.53 -12.09 -15.95
N ALA A 287 4.71 -11.14 -15.48
CA ALA A 287 3.27 -11.33 -15.34
C ALA A 287 2.59 -11.63 -16.69
N ARG A 288 2.98 -10.94 -17.77
CA ARG A 288 2.48 -11.25 -19.13
C ARG A 288 2.83 -12.67 -19.54
N THR A 289 4.03 -13.12 -19.25
CA THR A 289 4.50 -14.43 -19.69
C THR A 289 3.86 -15.57 -18.91
N MET A 290 3.68 -15.39 -17.59
CA MET A 290 3.25 -16.44 -16.67
C MET A 290 1.74 -16.48 -16.46
N LEU A 291 1.11 -15.32 -16.43
CA LEU A 291 -0.29 -15.20 -16.00
C LEU A 291 -1.26 -15.19 -17.19
N LEU A 292 -0.79 -14.99 -18.42
CA LEU A 292 -1.67 -15.10 -19.58
C LEU A 292 -2.00 -16.58 -19.86
N PRO A 293 -3.25 -16.90 -20.24
CA PRO A 293 -3.59 -18.25 -20.69
C PRO A 293 -2.65 -18.66 -21.82
N ARG A 294 -1.93 -19.78 -21.65
CA ARG A 294 -1.17 -20.36 -22.78
C ARG A 294 -2.15 -20.74 -23.89
N PRO A 295 -1.89 -20.37 -25.15
CA PRO A 295 -2.67 -20.90 -26.25
C PRO A 295 -2.67 -22.42 -26.14
N LEU A 296 -3.88 -23.02 -26.17
CA LEU A 296 -3.96 -24.50 -26.31
C LEU A 296 -3.16 -24.84 -27.56
N ALA A 297 -2.13 -25.68 -27.39
CA ALA A 297 -1.41 -26.21 -28.55
C ALA A 297 -2.46 -26.85 -29.42
N ALA A 298 -2.60 -26.39 -30.68
CA ALA A 298 -3.43 -27.05 -31.67
C ALA A 298 -2.80 -28.43 -31.92
N GLU A 299 -3.48 -29.49 -31.43
CA GLU A 299 -3.18 -30.87 -31.82
C GLU A 299 -3.48 -31.11 -33.29
#